data_8e9a68b5a011974790fb5ee1b5db17a0
#
_entry.id   8e9a68b5a011974790fb5ee1b5db17a0
#
_cell.length_a   1.000
_cell.length_b   1.000
_cell.length_c   1.000
_cell.angle_alpha   90.00
_cell.angle_beta   90.00
_cell.angle_gamma   90.00
#
_symmetry.space_group_name_H-M   'P 1'
#
loop_
_entity.id
_entity.type
_entity.pdbx_description
1 polymer ?
#
loop_
_entity_poly.entity_id
_entity_poly.type
_entity_poly.pdbx_seq_one_letter_code
_entity_poly.pdbx_strand_id
1 'polypeptide(L)'
;MPTGFDHLTLVVTDVKEAEQFLGILGFVRDKAVVASGEAMSAFMGIPGWESDHVTLVLRGAPVRQEIQLLRFHHPIVEIDERSGYLARSGFNHVCFRVDDLDDTIGRFAALGHTPRNTVMDFHDRRLVFLDGPAGVVIELAEWKIAPPLLVGNTDTAAVQAQ
;
A
#
# COMPACT_ATOMS: atom_id res chain seq x y z
N MET A 1 21.09 11.25 -0.91
CA MET A 1 20.18 10.75 0.15
C MET A 1 18.76 10.72 -0.39
N PRO A 2 17.88 9.74 -0.02
CA PRO A 2 16.48 9.78 -0.44
C PRO A 2 15.81 11.05 0.09
N THR A 3 14.90 11.61 -0.70
CA THR A 3 14.14 12.81 -0.33
C THR A 3 12.73 12.49 0.17
N GLY A 4 12.28 11.25 0.03
CA GLY A 4 10.98 10.77 0.48
C GLY A 4 10.66 9.37 -0.02
N PHE A 5 9.52 8.84 0.40
CA PHE A 5 8.91 7.67 -0.18
C PHE A 5 8.12 8.10 -1.42
N ASP A 6 8.32 7.43 -2.55
CA ASP A 6 7.66 7.77 -3.82
C ASP A 6 6.37 6.96 -4.00
N HIS A 7 6.47 5.64 -4.20
CA HIS A 7 5.31 4.79 -4.43
C HIS A 7 5.51 3.36 -3.96
N LEU A 8 4.40 2.64 -3.79
CA LEU A 8 4.33 1.19 -3.67
C LEU A 8 3.72 0.64 -4.97
N THR A 9 4.32 -0.42 -5.53
CA THR A 9 3.77 -1.08 -6.72
C THR A 9 3.23 -2.46 -6.35
N LEU A 10 2.02 -2.75 -6.81
CA LEU A 10 1.35 -4.04 -6.67
C LEU A 10 1.11 -4.63 -8.06
N VAL A 11 1.47 -5.90 -8.25
CA VAL A 11 1.04 -6.68 -9.42
C VAL A 11 -0.30 -7.32 -9.09
N VAL A 12 -1.33 -7.00 -9.87
CA VAL A 12 -2.71 -7.45 -9.61
C VAL A 12 -3.28 -8.18 -10.81
N THR A 13 -4.21 -9.08 -10.58
CA THR A 13 -4.97 -9.77 -11.65
C THR A 13 -6.22 -9.00 -12.06
N ASP A 14 -6.82 -8.24 -11.13
CA ASP A 14 -7.98 -7.38 -11.36
C ASP A 14 -7.74 -5.96 -10.83
N VAL A 15 -7.58 -5.02 -11.77
CA VAL A 15 -7.39 -3.60 -11.45
C VAL A 15 -8.63 -3.01 -10.78
N LYS A 16 -9.83 -3.38 -11.24
CA LYS A 16 -11.09 -2.81 -10.73
C LYS A 16 -11.33 -3.24 -9.27
N GLU A 17 -11.08 -4.49 -8.94
CA GLU A 17 -11.15 -5.00 -7.57
C GLU A 17 -10.15 -4.25 -6.66
N ALA A 18 -8.91 -4.13 -7.12
CA ALA A 18 -7.88 -3.40 -6.38
C ALA A 18 -8.23 -1.93 -6.16
N GLU A 19 -8.79 -1.25 -7.16
CA GLU A 19 -9.27 0.13 -7.05
C GLU A 19 -10.44 0.27 -6.07
N GLN A 20 -11.38 -0.67 -6.08
CA GLN A 20 -12.50 -0.66 -5.14
C GLN A 20 -12.00 -0.81 -3.70
N PHE A 21 -11.09 -1.76 -3.47
CA PHE A 21 -10.49 -1.98 -2.17
C PHE A 21 -9.72 -0.74 -1.67
N LEU A 22 -8.79 -0.23 -2.47
CA LEU A 22 -7.96 0.93 -2.12
C LEU A 22 -8.77 2.23 -2.06
N GLY A 23 -9.88 2.30 -2.78
CA GLY A 23 -10.84 3.41 -2.73
C GLY A 23 -11.48 3.61 -1.37
N ILE A 24 -11.65 2.53 -0.56
CA ILE A 24 -12.11 2.63 0.82
C ILE A 24 -11.13 3.44 1.67
N LEU A 25 -9.83 3.30 1.40
CA LEU A 25 -8.74 4.03 2.06
C LEU A 25 -8.54 5.45 1.51
N GLY A 26 -9.33 5.86 0.52
CA GLY A 26 -9.25 7.21 -0.06
C GLY A 26 -8.34 7.33 -1.29
N PHE A 27 -7.78 6.23 -1.78
CA PHE A 27 -7.02 6.26 -3.03
C PHE A 27 -7.95 6.39 -4.23
N VAL A 28 -7.56 7.24 -5.18
CA VAL A 28 -8.31 7.49 -6.41
C VAL A 28 -7.39 7.41 -7.60
N ARG A 29 -7.92 6.98 -8.74
CA ARG A 29 -7.16 6.92 -9.99
C ARG A 29 -6.72 8.32 -10.42
N ASP A 30 -5.42 8.47 -10.63
CA ASP A 30 -4.80 9.66 -11.22
C ASP A 30 -4.62 9.47 -12.73
N LYS A 31 -3.99 8.36 -13.14
CA LYS A 31 -3.78 8.02 -14.56
C LYS A 31 -3.75 6.51 -14.79
N ALA A 32 -3.94 6.14 -16.05
CA ALA A 32 -3.74 4.77 -16.52
C ALA A 32 -3.15 4.80 -17.92
N VAL A 33 -2.17 3.93 -18.17
CA VAL A 33 -1.54 3.74 -19.48
C VAL A 33 -1.26 2.26 -19.70
N VAL A 34 -1.10 1.83 -20.95
CA VAL A 34 -0.47 0.56 -21.26
C VAL A 34 1.03 0.83 -21.42
N ALA A 35 1.83 0.16 -20.62
CA ALA A 35 3.29 0.25 -20.69
C ALA A 35 3.83 -1.01 -21.37
N SER A 36 4.63 -0.84 -22.42
CA SER A 36 5.19 -1.92 -23.22
C SER A 36 6.42 -1.44 -24.01
N GLY A 37 6.98 -2.33 -24.80
CA GLY A 37 8.09 -2.05 -25.71
C GLY A 37 9.45 -2.47 -25.16
N GLU A 38 10.47 -2.39 -26.04
CA GLU A 38 11.82 -2.91 -25.75
C GLU A 38 12.46 -2.23 -24.56
N ALA A 39 12.37 -0.90 -24.47
CA ALA A 39 12.93 -0.14 -23.35
C ALA A 39 12.32 -0.52 -22.00
N MET A 40 10.98 -0.71 -21.96
CA MET A 40 10.29 -1.13 -20.75
C MET A 40 10.60 -2.58 -20.38
N SER A 41 10.66 -3.46 -21.37
CA SER A 41 11.07 -4.86 -21.16
C SER A 41 12.46 -4.97 -20.61
N ALA A 42 13.41 -4.17 -21.10
CA ALA A 42 14.78 -4.11 -20.60
C ALA A 42 14.83 -3.55 -19.17
N PHE A 43 14.07 -2.50 -18.87
CA PHE A 43 13.97 -1.90 -17.53
C PHE A 43 13.41 -2.88 -16.51
N MET A 44 12.34 -3.62 -16.87
CA MET A 44 11.73 -4.63 -16.01
C MET A 44 12.56 -5.92 -15.91
N GLY A 45 13.49 -6.15 -16.82
CA GLY A 45 14.22 -7.41 -16.94
C GLY A 45 13.34 -8.59 -17.41
N ILE A 46 12.21 -8.31 -18.06
CA ILE A 46 11.21 -9.29 -18.49
C ILE A 46 11.01 -9.15 -20.02
N PRO A 47 11.47 -10.09 -20.84
CA PRO A 47 11.32 -10.02 -22.29
C PRO A 47 9.84 -9.92 -22.72
N GLY A 48 9.54 -8.97 -23.61
CA GLY A 48 8.18 -8.78 -24.13
C GLY A 48 7.17 -8.27 -23.11
N TRP A 49 7.62 -7.67 -22.01
CA TRP A 49 6.74 -7.17 -20.96
C TRP A 49 5.74 -6.15 -21.48
N GLU A 50 4.47 -6.37 -21.11
CA GLU A 50 3.35 -5.46 -21.36
C GLU A 50 2.39 -5.51 -20.18
N SER A 51 1.94 -4.35 -19.71
CA SER A 51 1.05 -4.24 -18.56
C SER A 51 0.17 -2.99 -18.62
N ASP A 52 -1.06 -3.09 -18.11
CA ASP A 52 -1.72 -1.88 -17.63
C ASP A 52 -0.92 -1.33 -16.45
N HIS A 53 -0.65 -0.04 -16.48
CA HIS A 53 -0.02 0.70 -15.38
C HIS A 53 -1.00 1.78 -14.90
N VAL A 54 -1.57 1.57 -13.73
CA VAL A 54 -2.55 2.47 -13.11
C VAL A 54 -1.93 3.10 -11.88
N THR A 55 -1.91 4.43 -11.84
CA THR A 55 -1.46 5.19 -10.67
C THR A 55 -2.67 5.63 -9.86
N LEU A 56 -2.68 5.27 -8.59
CA LEU A 56 -3.64 5.74 -7.61
C LEU A 56 -2.96 6.71 -6.66
N VAL A 57 -3.68 7.76 -6.24
CA VAL A 57 -3.17 8.76 -5.30
C VAL A 57 -4.11 8.89 -4.11
N LEU A 58 -3.54 9.07 -2.92
CA LEU A 58 -4.33 9.31 -1.71
C LEU A 58 -4.87 10.74 -1.73
N ARG A 59 -6.21 10.86 -1.77
CA ARG A 59 -6.90 12.15 -1.80
C ARG A 59 -6.71 12.90 -0.48
N GLY A 60 -6.36 14.18 -0.58
CA GLY A 60 -6.24 15.06 0.58
C GLY A 60 -4.98 14.85 1.43
N ALA A 61 -4.09 13.95 1.06
CA ALA A 61 -2.82 13.80 1.74
C ALA A 61 -1.95 15.07 1.55
N PRO A 62 -1.28 15.56 2.62
CA PRO A 62 -0.44 16.76 2.54
C PRO A 62 0.80 16.57 1.68
N VAL A 63 1.24 15.32 1.53
CA VAL A 63 2.31 14.91 0.62
C VAL A 63 1.74 13.83 -0.29
N ARG A 64 2.07 13.90 -1.59
CA ARG A 64 1.61 12.92 -2.57
C ARG A 64 2.04 11.51 -2.13
N GLN A 65 1.07 10.61 -2.03
CA GLN A 65 1.27 9.19 -1.75
C GLN A 65 0.67 8.39 -2.89
N GLU A 66 1.45 7.49 -3.46
CA GLU A 66 1.04 6.73 -4.62
C GLU A 66 1.05 5.23 -4.35
N ILE A 67 0.05 4.55 -4.91
CA ILE A 67 0.07 3.12 -5.17
C ILE A 67 -0.06 2.92 -6.67
N GLN A 68 0.86 2.15 -7.23
CA GLN A 68 0.82 1.78 -8.64
C GLN A 68 0.34 0.34 -8.77
N LEU A 69 -0.61 0.11 -9.66
CA LEU A 69 -1.12 -1.21 -10.00
C LEU A 69 -0.60 -1.60 -11.36
N LEU A 70 -0.02 -2.80 -11.45
CA LEU A 70 0.38 -3.42 -12.71
C LEU A 70 -0.50 -4.64 -12.94
N ARG A 71 -1.23 -4.66 -14.07
CA ARG A 71 -1.90 -5.87 -14.56
C ARG A 71 -1.21 -6.33 -15.83
N PHE A 72 -0.42 -7.38 -15.72
CA PHE A 72 0.35 -7.89 -16.84
C PHE A 72 -0.56 -8.45 -17.93
N HIS A 73 -0.31 -8.05 -19.15
CA HIS A 73 -0.82 -8.70 -20.37
C HIS A 73 0.18 -9.77 -20.80
N HIS A 74 1.48 -9.51 -20.64
CA HIS A 74 2.57 -10.45 -20.91
C HIS A 74 3.77 -10.16 -19.99
N PRO A 75 4.42 -11.21 -19.43
CA PRO A 75 3.98 -12.62 -19.40
C PRO A 75 2.74 -12.81 -18.50
N ILE A 76 2.18 -14.02 -18.52
CA ILE A 76 1.13 -14.40 -17.56
C ILE A 76 1.76 -14.40 -16.16
N VAL A 77 1.09 -13.75 -15.21
CA VAL A 77 1.55 -13.66 -13.82
C VAL A 77 1.32 -14.99 -13.12
N GLU A 78 2.34 -15.49 -12.44
CA GLU A 78 2.22 -16.61 -11.51
C GLU A 78 1.64 -16.11 -10.19
N ILE A 79 0.59 -16.77 -9.69
CA ILE A 79 -0.02 -16.46 -8.40
C ILE A 79 0.77 -17.22 -7.32
N ASP A 80 1.39 -16.47 -6.40
CA ASP A 80 2.01 -17.05 -5.21
C ASP A 80 0.95 -17.23 -4.11
N GLU A 81 0.47 -18.46 -3.91
CA GLU A 81 -0.50 -18.82 -2.88
C GLU A 81 -0.04 -18.46 -1.46
N ARG A 82 1.25 -18.23 -1.27
CA ARG A 82 1.84 -17.85 0.01
C ARG A 82 2.04 -16.34 0.17
N SER A 83 1.59 -15.52 -0.76
CA SER A 83 1.79 -14.06 -0.73
C SER A 83 1.27 -13.44 0.59
N GLY A 84 0.16 -13.91 1.11
CA GLY A 84 -0.44 -13.47 2.39
C GLY A 84 0.11 -14.14 3.65
N TYR A 85 1.15 -14.99 3.55
CA TYR A 85 1.70 -15.67 4.73
C TYR A 85 2.73 -14.81 5.46
N LEU A 86 2.35 -14.28 6.64
CA LEU A 86 3.16 -13.31 7.40
C LEU A 86 4.49 -13.85 7.93
N ALA A 87 4.63 -15.18 8.12
CA ALA A 87 5.85 -15.79 8.65
C ALA A 87 6.84 -16.19 7.54
N ARG A 88 7.08 -15.28 6.58
CA ARG A 88 8.11 -15.45 5.52
C ARG A 88 8.99 -14.20 5.43
N SER A 89 10.22 -14.38 4.99
CA SER A 89 11.13 -13.27 4.72
C SER A 89 10.67 -12.47 3.51
N GLY A 90 10.96 -11.19 3.47
CA GLY A 90 10.62 -10.27 2.40
C GLY A 90 9.55 -9.27 2.83
N PHE A 91 8.73 -8.82 1.88
CA PHE A 91 7.61 -7.92 2.18
C PHE A 91 6.58 -8.64 3.04
N ASN A 92 6.22 -8.05 4.18
CA ASN A 92 5.28 -8.64 5.14
C ASN A 92 3.87 -8.04 4.99
N HIS A 93 3.73 -6.74 5.20
CA HIS A 93 2.47 -6.01 5.06
C HIS A 93 2.73 -4.52 4.80
N VAL A 94 1.69 -3.81 4.38
CA VAL A 94 1.66 -2.36 4.39
C VAL A 94 0.61 -1.88 5.39
N CYS A 95 0.96 -0.88 6.20
CA CYS A 95 0.07 -0.33 7.21
C CYS A 95 -0.47 1.04 6.76
N PHE A 96 -1.80 1.20 6.79
CA PHE A 96 -2.48 2.46 6.56
C PHE A 96 -3.05 3.01 7.86
N ARG A 97 -2.78 4.27 8.11
CA ARG A 97 -3.41 5.00 9.21
C ARG A 97 -4.84 5.37 8.82
N VAL A 98 -5.77 5.13 9.73
CA VAL A 98 -7.19 5.51 9.61
C VAL A 98 -7.60 6.33 10.83
N ASP A 99 -8.61 7.18 10.65
CA ASP A 99 -9.12 8.04 11.73
C ASP A 99 -10.16 7.31 12.59
N ASP A 100 -10.91 6.38 12.00
CA ASP A 100 -11.92 5.54 12.66
C ASP A 100 -11.79 4.11 12.14
N LEU A 101 -11.28 3.21 12.99
CA LEU A 101 -11.03 1.82 12.62
C LEU A 101 -12.33 1.04 12.44
N ASP A 102 -13.33 1.29 13.30
CA ASP A 102 -14.58 0.53 13.28
C ASP A 102 -15.42 0.91 12.04
N ASP A 103 -15.50 2.20 11.69
CA ASP A 103 -16.13 2.65 10.44
C ASP A 103 -15.41 2.07 9.23
N THR A 104 -14.09 2.13 9.22
CA THR A 104 -13.28 1.61 8.10
C THR A 104 -13.49 0.11 7.91
N ILE A 105 -13.49 -0.68 8.98
CA ILE A 105 -13.82 -2.11 8.94
C ILE A 105 -15.23 -2.33 8.38
N GLY A 106 -16.21 -1.54 8.83
CA GLY A 106 -17.59 -1.60 8.34
C GLY A 106 -17.68 -1.37 6.83
N ARG A 107 -16.94 -0.40 6.30
CA ARG A 107 -16.88 -0.12 4.86
C ARG A 107 -16.24 -1.25 4.07
N PHE A 108 -15.18 -1.89 4.59
CA PHE A 108 -14.60 -3.09 3.99
C PHE A 108 -15.58 -4.25 4.02
N ALA A 109 -16.27 -4.47 5.13
CA ALA A 109 -17.28 -5.53 5.26
C ALA A 109 -18.44 -5.37 4.27
N ALA A 110 -18.87 -4.15 3.97
CA ALA A 110 -19.90 -3.86 2.96
C ALA A 110 -19.51 -4.29 1.53
N LEU A 111 -18.19 -4.44 1.25
CA LEU A 111 -17.66 -4.98 0.00
C LEU A 111 -17.22 -6.45 0.11
N GLY A 112 -17.56 -7.11 1.21
CA GLY A 112 -17.25 -8.53 1.42
C GLY A 112 -15.86 -8.82 1.97
N HIS A 113 -15.09 -7.79 2.36
CA HIS A 113 -13.77 -7.96 2.98
C HIS A 113 -13.91 -7.98 4.51
N THR A 114 -13.47 -9.07 5.13
CA THR A 114 -13.51 -9.22 6.59
C THR A 114 -12.08 -9.21 7.16
N PRO A 115 -11.91 -8.70 8.39
CA PRO A 115 -10.62 -8.78 9.07
C PRO A 115 -10.12 -10.22 9.24
N ARG A 116 -8.80 -10.41 9.13
CA ARG A 116 -8.12 -11.70 9.39
C ARG A 116 -8.08 -12.06 10.86
N ASN A 117 -8.17 -11.07 11.74
CA ASN A 117 -8.02 -11.20 13.18
C ASN A 117 -8.95 -10.22 13.90
N THR A 118 -9.13 -10.40 15.20
CA THR A 118 -9.79 -9.42 16.06
C THR A 118 -8.93 -8.16 16.18
N VAL A 119 -9.58 -7.00 16.36
CA VAL A 119 -8.88 -5.74 16.64
C VAL A 119 -8.03 -5.90 17.88
N MET A 120 -6.76 -5.53 17.78
CA MET A 120 -5.79 -5.60 18.86
C MET A 120 -5.46 -4.20 19.37
N ASP A 121 -5.54 -4.01 20.68
CA ASP A 121 -4.96 -2.85 21.34
C ASP A 121 -3.45 -3.06 21.51
N PHE A 122 -2.66 -2.21 20.84
CA PHE A 122 -1.21 -2.28 20.89
C PHE A 122 -0.63 -0.90 21.24
N HIS A 123 -0.27 -0.72 22.50
CA HIS A 123 0.22 0.55 23.05
C HIS A 123 -0.74 1.73 22.77
N ASP A 124 -0.34 2.61 21.87
CA ASP A 124 -1.02 3.84 21.49
C ASP A 124 -1.92 3.70 20.26
N ARG A 125 -2.13 2.46 19.77
CA ARG A 125 -2.85 2.13 18.54
C ARG A 125 -3.85 1.01 18.73
N ARG A 126 -4.86 1.01 17.86
CA ARG A 126 -5.72 -0.14 17.55
C ARG A 126 -5.34 -0.65 16.18
N LEU A 127 -5.14 -1.95 16.04
CA LEU A 127 -4.61 -2.58 14.85
C LEU A 127 -5.49 -3.73 14.38
N VAL A 128 -5.58 -3.92 13.07
CA VAL A 128 -6.23 -5.08 12.47
C VAL A 128 -5.62 -5.39 11.10
N PHE A 129 -5.58 -6.66 10.72
CA PHE A 129 -5.19 -7.09 9.38
C PHE A 129 -6.38 -7.44 8.50
N LEU A 130 -6.24 -7.15 7.20
CA LEU A 130 -7.12 -7.60 6.12
C LEU A 130 -6.30 -8.27 5.01
N ASP A 131 -6.98 -9.12 4.24
CA ASP A 131 -6.46 -9.58 2.96
C ASP A 131 -6.75 -8.51 1.90
N GLY A 132 -5.70 -7.93 1.36
CA GLY A 132 -5.76 -6.95 0.29
C GLY A 132 -5.62 -7.56 -1.11
N PRO A 133 -5.60 -6.71 -2.14
CA PRO A 133 -5.45 -7.15 -3.53
C PRO A 133 -4.19 -7.99 -3.72
N ALA A 134 -4.27 -9.00 -4.58
CA ALA A 134 -3.15 -9.88 -4.95
C ALA A 134 -2.47 -10.57 -3.75
N GLY A 135 -3.20 -10.82 -2.66
CA GLY A 135 -2.68 -11.46 -1.46
C GLY A 135 -1.75 -10.61 -0.60
N VAL A 136 -1.65 -9.31 -0.87
CA VAL A 136 -0.93 -8.38 0.01
C VAL A 136 -1.68 -8.23 1.32
N VAL A 137 -0.98 -8.34 2.44
CA VAL A 137 -1.59 -8.10 3.75
C VAL A 137 -1.62 -6.60 4.02
N ILE A 138 -2.79 -6.11 4.38
CA ILE A 138 -3.03 -4.71 4.74
C ILE A 138 -3.25 -4.65 6.25
N GLU A 139 -2.48 -3.82 6.94
CA GLU A 139 -2.74 -3.44 8.32
C GLU A 139 -3.47 -2.11 8.35
N LEU A 140 -4.50 -1.99 9.17
CA LEU A 140 -5.13 -0.72 9.51
C LEU A 140 -4.71 -0.33 10.92
N ALA A 141 -4.32 0.94 11.09
CA ALA A 141 -3.90 1.48 12.37
C ALA A 141 -4.66 2.76 12.71
N GLU A 142 -5.44 2.73 13.79
CA GLU A 142 -6.02 3.90 14.42
C GLU A 142 -5.17 4.32 15.60
N TRP A 143 -4.68 5.55 15.59
CA TRP A 143 -3.88 6.08 16.69
C TRP A 143 -4.78 6.68 17.76
N LYS A 144 -4.63 6.26 19.01
CA LYS A 144 -5.32 6.83 20.18
C LYS A 144 -4.87 8.26 20.45
N ILE A 145 -3.59 8.53 20.18
CA ILE A 145 -2.98 9.86 20.22
C ILE A 145 -2.18 10.02 18.94
N ALA A 146 -2.46 11.05 18.16
CA ALA A 146 -1.73 11.28 16.91
C ALA A 146 -0.23 11.43 17.20
N PRO A 147 0.65 10.68 16.48
CA PRO A 147 2.09 10.85 16.63
C PRO A 147 2.47 12.28 16.26
N PRO A 148 3.50 12.86 16.92
CA PRO A 148 4.00 14.17 16.55
C PRO A 148 4.46 14.13 15.09
N LEU A 149 4.13 15.18 14.33
CA LEU A 149 4.72 15.37 13.01
C LEU A 149 6.23 15.51 13.20
N LEU A 150 7.01 14.68 12.51
CA LEU A 150 8.46 14.87 12.42
C LEU A 150 8.68 16.12 11.55
N VAL A 151 8.65 17.29 12.17
CA VAL A 151 9.17 18.51 11.57
C VAL A 151 10.66 18.28 11.40
N GLY A 152 11.16 18.38 10.17
CA GLY A 152 12.56 18.11 9.86
C GLY A 152 13.47 18.80 10.88
N ASN A 153 14.35 18.02 11.50
CA ASN A 153 15.35 18.54 12.44
C ASN A 153 16.25 19.53 11.71
N THR A 154 16.03 20.82 11.93
CA THR A 154 17.00 21.88 11.65
C THR A 154 17.90 22.15 12.86
N ASP A 155 17.92 21.29 13.86
CA ASP A 155 18.81 21.41 15.00
C ASP A 155 19.85 20.29 15.06
N THR A 156 20.93 20.49 14.30
CA THR A 156 22.25 19.99 14.66
C THR A 156 22.85 20.98 15.68
N ALA A 157 22.43 20.88 16.93
CA ALA A 157 23.06 21.62 18.02
C ALA A 157 23.31 20.67 19.19
N ALA A 158 24.60 20.34 19.35
CA ALA A 158 25.28 20.06 20.60
C ALA A 158 24.76 18.91 21.48
N VAL A 159 25.20 17.68 21.19
CA VAL A 159 25.55 16.78 22.27
C VAL A 159 26.95 17.19 22.77
N GLN A 160 27.02 18.11 23.72
CA GLN A 160 28.20 18.27 24.54
C GLN A 160 28.12 17.28 25.70
N ALA A 161 29.22 16.56 25.86
CA ALA A 161 29.52 15.64 26.94
C ALA A 161 29.36 16.29 28.33
N GLN A 162 28.77 15.54 29.23
CA GLN A 162 29.21 15.49 30.67
C GLN A 162 29.09 14.05 31.13
#